data_585f8d1d368b3394194518d57777d731
#
_entry.id   585f8d1d368b3394194518d57777d731
#
_cell.length_a   1.000
_cell.length_b   1.000
_cell.length_c   1.000
_cell.angle_alpha   90.00
_cell.angle_beta   90.00
_cell.angle_gamma   90.00
#
_symmetry.space_group_name_H-M   'P 1'
#
loop_
_entity.id
_entity.type
_entity.pdbx_description
1 polymer ?
#
loop_
_entity_poly.entity_id
_entity_poly.type
_entity_poly.pdbx_seq_one_letter_code
_entity_poly.pdbx_strand_id
1 'polypeptide(L)'
;YQYLKMFLKKGYVVKFIGDNYLHEEPYTSTLQQMGIEVLYGQEYLTGIWDWLVKNGKDIHVAYLNRPHIATKYVDFIKEHTDIKMIYYGHDLHFMREFREYELTGDVKKRQESEYWKSIEFSLFHKVAVSYYPSYVEEEAIHAVDETIPVKAITAYVYEEFLQNLNKDFAKREGLLFVGGFAHPPNADAVLWFAKEVFPKIREQIKVNFYIVGSKVTDEIKALEQPGNGIIVKGFVSEEELADLYR
;
A
#
# COMPACT_ATOMS: atom_id res chain seq x y z
N TYR A 1 8.88 2.42 -2.49
CA TYR A 1 10.28 2.70 -2.14
C TYR A 1 11.18 1.46 -2.36
N GLN A 2 10.88 0.30 -1.77
CA GLN A 2 11.70 -0.92 -1.87
C GLN A 2 11.84 -1.43 -3.32
N TYR A 3 10.77 -1.38 -4.12
CA TYR A 3 10.85 -1.74 -5.55
C TYR A 3 11.75 -0.81 -6.34
N LEU A 4 11.79 0.49 -6.02
CA LEU A 4 12.72 1.44 -6.66
C LEU A 4 14.17 1.07 -6.37
N LYS A 5 14.49 0.73 -5.11
CA LYS A 5 15.82 0.21 -4.74
C LYS A 5 16.16 -1.08 -5.50
N MET A 6 15.21 -1.99 -5.60
CA MET A 6 15.38 -3.23 -6.36
C MET A 6 15.71 -2.96 -7.84
N PHE A 7 15.00 -2.03 -8.48
CA PHE A 7 15.29 -1.66 -9.87
C PHE A 7 16.70 -1.07 -10.03
N LEU A 8 17.11 -0.16 -9.16
CA LEU A 8 18.46 0.40 -9.16
C LEU A 8 19.52 -0.70 -8.97
N LYS A 9 19.33 -1.61 -8.02
CA LYS A 9 20.21 -2.74 -7.75
C LYS A 9 20.32 -3.70 -8.94
N LYS A 10 19.27 -3.80 -9.75
CA LYS A 10 19.25 -4.57 -11.00
C LYS A 10 19.89 -3.83 -12.17
N GLY A 11 20.39 -2.61 -11.98
CA GLY A 11 21.09 -1.81 -12.99
C GLY A 11 20.15 -0.98 -13.88
N TYR A 12 18.88 -0.81 -13.52
CA TYR A 12 17.99 0.06 -14.27
C TYR A 12 18.27 1.53 -13.96
N VAL A 13 18.22 2.36 -14.99
CA VAL A 13 18.07 3.82 -14.84
C VAL A 13 16.61 4.09 -14.56
N VAL A 14 16.32 4.67 -13.40
CA VAL A 14 14.96 4.85 -12.93
C VAL A 14 14.55 6.31 -13.03
N LYS A 15 13.40 6.56 -13.66
CA LYS A 15 12.70 7.85 -13.64
C LYS A 15 11.43 7.67 -12.81
N PHE A 16 11.10 8.67 -12.01
CA PHE A 16 9.92 8.65 -11.15
C PHE A 16 9.02 9.85 -11.44
N ILE A 17 7.73 9.59 -11.52
CA ILE A 17 6.70 10.62 -11.69
C ILE A 17 5.67 10.44 -10.59
N GLY A 18 5.46 11.46 -9.75
CA GLY A 18 4.27 11.58 -8.93
C GLY A 18 3.12 12.18 -9.75
N ASP A 19 1.91 11.67 -9.65
CA ASP A 19 0.76 12.12 -10.46
C ASP A 19 0.37 13.60 -10.21
N ASN A 20 0.79 14.15 -9.08
CA ASN A 20 0.62 15.57 -8.74
C ASN A 20 1.71 16.49 -9.31
N TYR A 21 2.81 15.93 -9.82
CA TYR A 21 3.99 16.65 -10.33
C TYR A 21 4.59 17.65 -9.33
N LEU A 22 4.41 17.43 -8.04
CA LEU A 22 4.95 18.30 -7.00
C LEU A 22 6.34 17.87 -6.55
N HIS A 23 7.14 18.88 -6.17
CA HIS A 23 8.35 18.66 -5.40
C HIS A 23 7.95 18.52 -3.91
N GLU A 24 8.06 17.34 -3.36
CA GLU A 24 7.66 17.08 -1.97
C GLU A 24 8.84 16.60 -1.13
N GLU A 25 9.20 17.38 -0.14
CA GLU A 25 10.21 16.99 0.84
C GLU A 25 9.60 16.11 1.97
N PRO A 26 10.35 15.14 2.48
CA PRO A 26 11.73 14.75 2.11
C PRO A 26 11.79 13.75 0.94
N TYR A 27 10.67 13.41 0.32
CA TYR A 27 10.56 12.29 -0.63
C TYR A 27 11.32 12.53 -1.92
N THR A 28 11.18 13.72 -2.52
CA THR A 28 11.85 14.07 -3.78
C THR A 28 13.38 14.04 -3.60
N SER A 29 13.90 14.72 -2.59
CA SER A 29 15.34 14.73 -2.30
C SER A 29 15.88 13.33 -1.98
N THR A 30 15.12 12.50 -1.26
CA THR A 30 15.51 11.12 -0.97
C THR A 30 15.63 10.29 -2.25
N LEU A 31 14.68 10.39 -3.17
CA LEU A 31 14.74 9.66 -4.45
C LEU A 31 15.91 10.14 -5.31
N GLN A 32 16.14 11.44 -5.39
CA GLN A 32 17.27 12.01 -6.14
C GLN A 32 18.63 11.57 -5.58
N GLN A 33 18.79 11.53 -4.25
CA GLN A 33 19.99 11.03 -3.59
C GLN A 33 20.25 9.55 -3.87
N MET A 34 19.20 8.77 -4.19
CA MET A 34 19.34 7.38 -4.62
C MET A 34 19.76 7.25 -6.11
N GLY A 35 19.86 8.33 -6.85
CA GLY A 35 20.15 8.33 -8.27
C GLY A 35 18.92 8.16 -9.17
N ILE A 36 17.73 8.45 -8.65
CA ILE A 36 16.47 8.42 -9.41
C ILE A 36 16.22 9.82 -9.98
N GLU A 37 15.95 9.91 -11.27
CA GLU A 37 15.48 11.13 -11.90
C GLU A 37 13.99 11.34 -11.57
N VAL A 38 13.68 12.36 -10.77
CA VAL A 38 12.30 12.70 -10.41
C VAL A 38 11.80 13.80 -11.34
N LEU A 39 10.73 13.50 -12.09
CA LEU A 39 10.09 14.41 -13.04
C LEU A 39 8.95 15.17 -12.31
N TYR A 40 9.18 16.43 -12.02
CA TYR A 40 8.23 17.29 -11.31
C TYR A 40 8.24 18.72 -11.88
N GLY A 41 7.27 19.51 -11.47
CA GLY A 41 7.15 20.91 -11.88
C GLY A 41 6.18 21.14 -13.02
N GLN A 42 5.95 22.42 -13.30
CA GLN A 42 4.96 22.88 -14.28
C GLN A 42 5.23 22.35 -15.69
N GLU A 43 6.49 22.19 -16.04
CA GLU A 43 6.90 21.68 -17.35
C GLU A 43 6.42 20.24 -17.60
N TYR A 44 6.42 19.39 -16.57
CA TYR A 44 5.91 18.02 -16.69
C TYR A 44 4.39 17.96 -16.51
N LEU A 45 3.81 18.79 -15.64
CA LEU A 45 2.36 18.86 -15.48
C LEU A 45 1.64 19.16 -16.80
N THR A 46 2.21 20.03 -17.63
CA THR A 46 1.63 20.43 -18.91
C THR A 46 2.20 19.71 -20.12
N GLY A 47 3.46 19.23 -20.02
CA GLY A 47 4.23 18.69 -21.16
C GLY A 47 4.57 17.19 -21.06
N ILE A 48 3.98 16.44 -20.13
CA ILE A 48 4.33 15.03 -19.95
C ILE A 48 4.07 14.17 -21.21
N TRP A 49 3.02 14.48 -21.96
CA TRP A 49 2.68 13.75 -23.17
C TRP A 49 3.74 13.92 -24.27
N ASP A 50 4.14 15.15 -24.52
CA ASP A 50 5.23 15.46 -25.46
C ASP A 50 6.56 14.87 -25.00
N TRP A 51 6.79 14.90 -23.70
CA TRP A 51 7.98 14.30 -23.11
C TRP A 51 8.01 12.77 -23.30
N LEU A 52 6.87 12.09 -23.11
CA LEU A 52 6.75 10.64 -23.33
C LEU A 52 6.99 10.29 -24.81
N VAL A 53 6.43 11.02 -25.75
CA VAL A 53 6.67 10.81 -27.19
C VAL A 53 8.16 11.00 -27.52
N LYS A 54 8.78 12.05 -27.00
CA LYS A 54 10.18 12.38 -27.27
C LYS A 54 11.17 11.36 -26.68
N ASN A 55 10.89 10.91 -25.44
CA ASN A 55 11.81 10.07 -24.67
C ASN A 55 11.40 8.59 -24.64
N GLY A 56 10.21 8.24 -25.10
CA GLY A 56 9.65 6.90 -25.01
C GLY A 56 10.52 5.81 -25.60
N LYS A 57 11.27 6.10 -26.67
CA LYS A 57 12.21 5.18 -27.33
C LYS A 57 13.36 4.70 -26.41
N ASP A 58 13.68 5.49 -25.37
CA ASP A 58 14.73 5.20 -24.40
C ASP A 58 14.17 4.57 -23.10
N ILE A 59 12.86 4.36 -23.03
CA ILE A 59 12.16 3.78 -21.90
C ILE A 59 11.69 2.37 -22.26
N HIS A 60 12.24 1.36 -21.58
CA HIS A 60 11.87 -0.02 -21.84
C HIS A 60 10.59 -0.46 -21.12
N VAL A 61 10.37 0.05 -19.90
CA VAL A 61 9.25 -0.37 -19.05
C VAL A 61 8.67 0.81 -18.29
N ALA A 62 7.36 0.93 -18.31
CA ALA A 62 6.58 1.80 -17.40
C ALA A 62 5.94 0.94 -16.31
N TYR A 63 6.24 1.25 -15.05
CA TYR A 63 5.67 0.60 -13.88
C TYR A 63 4.55 1.50 -13.32
N LEU A 64 3.31 1.11 -13.61
CA LEU A 64 2.11 1.88 -13.27
C LEU A 64 1.53 1.42 -11.95
N ASN A 65 1.10 2.36 -11.11
CA ASN A 65 0.50 2.07 -9.82
C ASN A 65 -0.89 2.68 -9.72
N ARG A 66 -1.79 2.01 -9.03
CA ARG A 66 -3.17 2.42 -8.74
C ARG A 66 -4.03 2.63 -10.00
N PRO A 67 -5.26 2.09 -10.04
CA PRO A 67 -6.04 2.09 -11.27
C PRO A 67 -6.41 3.50 -11.76
N HIS A 68 -6.79 4.41 -10.83
CA HIS A 68 -7.16 5.78 -11.19
C HIS A 68 -5.99 6.63 -11.72
N ILE A 69 -4.74 6.23 -11.46
CA ILE A 69 -3.55 6.85 -12.04
C ILE A 69 -3.18 6.15 -13.34
N ALA A 70 -3.09 4.82 -13.32
CA ALA A 70 -2.68 4.03 -14.48
C ALA A 70 -3.58 4.28 -15.71
N THR A 71 -4.88 4.43 -15.51
CA THR A 71 -5.85 4.73 -16.60
C THR A 71 -5.61 6.06 -17.29
N LYS A 72 -4.95 7.02 -16.65
CA LYS A 72 -4.59 8.30 -17.30
C LYS A 72 -3.51 8.11 -18.37
N TYR A 73 -2.61 7.16 -18.17
CA TYR A 73 -1.40 6.99 -18.98
C TYR A 73 -1.46 5.83 -19.97
N VAL A 74 -2.19 4.77 -19.64
CA VAL A 74 -2.12 3.48 -20.33
C VAL A 74 -2.46 3.57 -21.81
N ASP A 75 -3.51 4.30 -22.17
CA ASP A 75 -3.94 4.43 -23.57
C ASP A 75 -2.94 5.26 -24.36
N PHE A 76 -2.51 6.39 -23.83
CA PHE A 76 -1.51 7.22 -24.47
C PHE A 76 -0.19 6.50 -24.71
N ILE A 77 0.34 5.81 -23.67
CA ILE A 77 1.59 5.04 -23.79
C ILE A 77 1.44 3.96 -24.88
N LYS A 78 0.32 3.24 -24.89
CA LYS A 78 0.04 2.18 -25.87
C LYS A 78 -0.06 2.69 -27.30
N GLU A 79 -0.63 3.88 -27.50
CA GLU A 79 -0.86 4.44 -28.82
C GLU A 79 0.37 5.16 -29.41
N HIS A 80 1.23 5.74 -28.57
CA HIS A 80 2.29 6.65 -29.00
C HIS A 80 3.70 6.16 -28.72
N THR A 81 3.86 5.01 -28.05
CA THR A 81 5.19 4.49 -27.68
C THR A 81 5.22 2.97 -27.75
N ASP A 82 6.45 2.41 -27.76
CA ASP A 82 6.71 0.95 -27.63
C ASP A 82 7.01 0.53 -26.19
N ILE A 83 6.71 1.37 -25.19
CA ILE A 83 7.02 1.12 -23.79
C ILE A 83 6.19 -0.06 -23.29
N LYS A 84 6.85 -1.09 -22.76
CA LYS A 84 6.17 -2.20 -22.10
C LYS A 84 5.60 -1.76 -20.76
N MET A 85 4.29 -1.89 -20.57
CA MET A 85 3.63 -1.49 -19.33
C MET A 85 3.46 -2.67 -18.38
N ILE A 86 3.80 -2.44 -17.11
CA ILE A 86 3.56 -3.33 -15.97
C ILE A 86 2.66 -2.57 -15.01
N TYR A 87 1.61 -3.23 -14.53
CA TYR A 87 0.72 -2.65 -13.54
C TYR A 87 0.90 -3.30 -12.18
N TYR A 88 0.91 -2.51 -11.11
CA TYR A 88 0.86 -2.99 -9.73
C TYR A 88 -0.39 -2.46 -9.03
N GLY A 89 -1.33 -3.37 -8.77
CA GLY A 89 -2.50 -3.13 -7.94
C GLY A 89 -2.18 -3.37 -6.47
N HIS A 90 -2.64 -2.48 -5.61
CA HIS A 90 -2.47 -2.64 -4.16
C HIS A 90 -3.58 -3.47 -3.55
N ASP A 91 -4.78 -3.31 -4.08
CA ASP A 91 -6.02 -4.03 -3.77
C ASP A 91 -6.92 -4.00 -4.99
N LEU A 92 -7.83 -4.96 -5.10
CA LEU A 92 -8.90 -4.93 -6.09
C LEU A 92 -10.03 -4.03 -5.59
N HIS A 93 -10.19 -2.86 -6.22
CA HIS A 93 -11.21 -1.89 -5.84
C HIS A 93 -12.62 -2.48 -5.97
N PHE A 94 -12.88 -3.21 -7.07
CA PHE A 94 -14.19 -3.84 -7.24
C PHE A 94 -14.54 -4.84 -6.14
N MET A 95 -13.56 -5.62 -5.66
CA MET A 95 -13.78 -6.57 -4.56
C MET A 95 -14.00 -5.86 -3.23
N ARG A 96 -13.25 -4.79 -2.96
CA ARG A 96 -13.40 -4.01 -1.74
C ARG A 96 -14.80 -3.41 -1.67
N GLU A 97 -15.24 -2.73 -2.71
CA GLU A 97 -16.57 -2.12 -2.76
C GLU A 97 -17.70 -3.16 -2.72
N PHE A 98 -17.49 -4.34 -3.33
CA PHE A 98 -18.46 -5.43 -3.25
C PHE A 98 -18.58 -5.99 -1.83
N ARG A 99 -17.48 -6.21 -1.12
CA ARG A 99 -17.50 -6.65 0.28
C ARG A 99 -18.18 -5.65 1.20
N GLU A 100 -17.96 -4.35 0.95
CA GLU A 100 -18.66 -3.31 1.71
C GLU A 100 -20.17 -3.34 1.44
N TYR A 101 -20.59 -3.58 0.20
CA TYR A 101 -22.00 -3.81 -0.13
C TYR A 101 -22.57 -5.04 0.60
N GLU A 102 -21.87 -6.15 0.64
CA GLU A 102 -22.32 -7.36 1.34
C GLU A 102 -22.50 -7.12 2.86
N LEU A 103 -21.67 -6.27 3.45
CA LEU A 103 -21.75 -5.93 4.89
C LEU A 103 -22.85 -4.91 5.21
N THR A 104 -23.05 -3.93 4.35
CA THR A 104 -23.89 -2.76 4.64
C THR A 104 -25.25 -2.79 3.94
N GLY A 105 -25.37 -3.52 2.82
CA GLY A 105 -26.53 -3.48 1.93
C GLY A 105 -26.62 -2.19 1.10
N ASP A 106 -25.58 -1.32 1.12
CA ASP A 106 -25.59 -0.06 0.37
C ASP A 106 -25.46 -0.31 -1.14
N VAL A 107 -26.55 -0.07 -1.86
CA VAL A 107 -26.63 -0.24 -3.32
C VAL A 107 -25.60 0.61 -4.07
N LYS A 108 -25.20 1.76 -3.52
CA LYS A 108 -24.14 2.58 -4.13
C LYS A 108 -22.82 1.83 -4.19
N LYS A 109 -22.48 1.08 -3.13
CA LYS A 109 -21.27 0.26 -3.08
C LYS A 109 -21.25 -0.83 -4.14
N ARG A 110 -22.40 -1.42 -4.44
CA ARG A 110 -22.54 -2.35 -5.56
C ARG A 110 -22.27 -1.67 -6.91
N GLN A 111 -22.81 -0.47 -7.13
CA GLN A 111 -22.59 0.28 -8.36
C GLN A 111 -21.12 0.71 -8.51
N GLU A 112 -20.48 1.14 -7.42
CA GLU A 112 -19.06 1.45 -7.36
C GLU A 112 -18.21 0.21 -7.69
N SER A 113 -18.59 -0.95 -7.16
CA SER A 113 -17.92 -2.22 -7.49
C SER A 113 -17.98 -2.54 -8.98
N GLU A 114 -19.16 -2.45 -9.61
CA GLU A 114 -19.32 -2.69 -11.04
C GLU A 114 -18.51 -1.69 -11.89
N TYR A 115 -18.50 -0.42 -11.49
CA TYR A 115 -17.68 0.61 -12.13
C TYR A 115 -16.18 0.26 -12.04
N TRP A 116 -15.66 -0.03 -10.85
CA TRP A 116 -14.26 -0.38 -10.68
C TRP A 116 -13.89 -1.67 -11.41
N LYS A 117 -14.78 -2.66 -11.44
CA LYS A 117 -14.57 -3.87 -12.22
C LYS A 117 -14.33 -3.57 -13.68
N SER A 118 -15.15 -2.70 -14.29
CA SER A 118 -14.98 -2.32 -15.70
C SER A 118 -13.65 -1.60 -15.95
N ILE A 119 -13.23 -0.72 -15.04
CA ILE A 119 -11.97 0.03 -15.14
C ILE A 119 -10.76 -0.91 -14.98
N GLU A 120 -10.76 -1.74 -13.95
CA GLU A 120 -9.64 -2.62 -13.65
C GLU A 120 -9.46 -3.67 -14.76
N PHE A 121 -10.53 -4.30 -15.25
CA PHE A 121 -10.44 -5.27 -16.34
C PHE A 121 -10.02 -4.64 -17.67
N SER A 122 -10.49 -3.42 -17.97
CA SER A 122 -10.00 -2.67 -19.13
C SER A 122 -8.49 -2.40 -19.04
N LEU A 123 -7.98 -2.09 -17.85
CA LEU A 123 -6.56 -1.86 -17.61
C LEU A 123 -5.74 -3.14 -17.78
N PHE A 124 -6.21 -4.28 -17.24
CA PHE A 124 -5.50 -5.57 -17.33
C PHE A 124 -5.23 -6.01 -18.75
N HIS A 125 -6.16 -5.77 -19.67
CA HIS A 125 -5.98 -6.10 -21.09
C HIS A 125 -5.04 -5.15 -21.86
N LYS A 126 -4.60 -4.05 -21.24
CA LYS A 126 -3.73 -3.06 -21.87
C LYS A 126 -2.28 -3.17 -21.44
N VAL A 127 -2.00 -3.86 -20.34
CA VAL A 127 -0.65 -4.02 -19.80
C VAL A 127 -0.08 -5.41 -20.07
N ALA A 128 1.23 -5.53 -20.03
CA ALA A 128 1.89 -6.80 -20.28
C ALA A 128 1.70 -7.81 -19.14
N VAL A 129 1.61 -7.33 -17.91
CA VAL A 129 1.35 -8.12 -16.71
C VAL A 129 0.86 -7.21 -15.59
N SER A 130 -0.05 -7.74 -14.78
CA SER A 130 -0.51 -7.12 -13.53
C SER A 130 0.05 -7.87 -12.34
N TYR A 131 0.44 -7.15 -11.30
CA TYR A 131 0.90 -7.71 -10.04
C TYR A 131 0.01 -7.26 -8.89
N TYR A 132 -0.29 -8.20 -7.99
CA TYR A 132 -1.06 -7.96 -6.77
C TYR A 132 -0.35 -8.54 -5.55
N PRO A 133 -0.63 -8.05 -4.32
CA PRO A 133 0.10 -8.49 -3.13
C PRO A 133 -0.27 -9.89 -2.64
N SER A 134 -1.39 -10.48 -3.07
CA SER A 134 -1.78 -11.82 -2.64
C SER A 134 -2.40 -12.68 -3.76
N TYR A 135 -2.45 -13.99 -3.53
CA TYR A 135 -3.10 -14.95 -4.42
C TYR A 135 -4.63 -14.76 -4.48
N VAL A 136 -5.23 -14.13 -3.47
CA VAL A 136 -6.67 -13.87 -3.45
C VAL A 136 -7.09 -12.95 -4.61
N GLU A 137 -6.30 -11.91 -4.88
CA GLU A 137 -6.55 -11.02 -6.02
C GLU A 137 -6.28 -11.74 -7.36
N GLU A 138 -5.20 -12.52 -7.45
CA GLU A 138 -4.87 -13.30 -8.64
C GLU A 138 -6.01 -14.27 -8.99
N GLU A 139 -6.47 -15.07 -8.03
CA GLU A 139 -7.59 -16.00 -8.18
C GLU A 139 -8.89 -15.29 -8.56
N ALA A 140 -9.18 -14.13 -7.95
CA ALA A 140 -10.40 -13.38 -8.24
C ALA A 140 -10.40 -12.79 -9.66
N ILE A 141 -9.25 -12.39 -10.19
CA ILE A 141 -9.13 -11.94 -11.58
C ILE A 141 -9.29 -13.13 -12.52
N HIS A 142 -8.60 -14.24 -12.29
CA HIS A 142 -8.70 -15.46 -13.12
C HIS A 142 -10.08 -16.11 -13.07
N ALA A 143 -10.83 -15.96 -11.99
CA ALA A 143 -12.23 -16.42 -11.92
C ALA A 143 -13.16 -15.68 -12.89
N VAL A 144 -12.78 -14.48 -13.32
CA VAL A 144 -13.53 -13.69 -14.31
C VAL A 144 -12.96 -13.88 -15.71
N ASP A 145 -11.63 -13.85 -15.84
CA ASP A 145 -10.93 -14.04 -17.10
C ASP A 145 -9.53 -14.64 -16.86
N GLU A 146 -9.40 -15.94 -17.12
CA GLU A 146 -8.16 -16.69 -16.95
C GLU A 146 -7.04 -16.31 -17.93
N THR A 147 -7.36 -15.55 -18.98
CA THR A 147 -6.39 -15.12 -19.99
C THR A 147 -5.57 -13.91 -19.56
N ILE A 148 -5.99 -13.21 -18.52
CA ILE A 148 -5.30 -12.02 -18.01
C ILE A 148 -3.97 -12.43 -17.37
N PRO A 149 -2.84 -11.86 -17.83
CA PRO A 149 -1.53 -12.12 -17.20
C PRO A 149 -1.44 -11.37 -15.87
N VAL A 150 -1.77 -12.06 -14.79
CA VAL A 150 -1.66 -11.57 -13.41
C VAL A 150 -0.82 -12.51 -12.57
N LYS A 151 -0.09 -11.97 -11.59
CA LYS A 151 0.72 -12.75 -10.65
C LYS A 151 0.71 -12.11 -9.27
N ALA A 152 0.64 -12.96 -8.25
CA ALA A 152 0.87 -12.53 -6.88
C ALA A 152 2.37 -12.29 -6.64
N ILE A 153 2.70 -11.13 -6.08
CA ILE A 153 4.06 -10.81 -5.61
C ILE A 153 3.98 -10.15 -4.23
N THR A 154 5.06 -10.28 -3.44
CA THR A 154 5.09 -9.63 -2.13
C THR A 154 4.93 -8.10 -2.24
N ALA A 155 4.18 -7.51 -1.31
CA ALA A 155 4.04 -6.06 -1.22
C ALA A 155 5.35 -5.36 -0.82
N TYR A 156 6.23 -6.06 -0.11
CA TYR A 156 7.48 -5.53 0.42
C TYR A 156 8.66 -6.41 0.05
N VAL A 157 9.78 -5.76 -0.27
CA VAL A 157 11.07 -6.39 -0.51
C VAL A 157 12.03 -5.90 0.56
N TYR A 158 12.49 -6.79 1.43
CA TYR A 158 13.45 -6.46 2.48
C TYR A 158 14.85 -6.88 2.01
N GLU A 159 15.81 -5.98 2.12
CA GLU A 159 17.21 -6.24 1.75
C GLU A 159 17.95 -6.99 2.85
N GLU A 160 17.57 -6.74 4.10
CA GLU A 160 18.20 -7.32 5.28
C GLU A 160 17.15 -7.92 6.22
N PHE A 161 17.54 -9.01 6.85
CA PHE A 161 16.77 -9.65 7.90
C PHE A 161 17.56 -9.59 9.19
N LEU A 162 16.89 -9.39 10.31
CA LEU A 162 17.52 -9.48 11.62
C LEU A 162 18.07 -10.89 11.82
N GLN A 163 19.41 -10.99 11.82
CA GLN A 163 20.14 -12.29 11.94
C GLN A 163 19.99 -12.93 13.32
N ASN A 164 19.87 -12.10 14.37
CA ASN A 164 19.86 -12.52 15.77
C ASN A 164 18.54 -12.16 16.44
N LEU A 165 17.44 -12.74 15.95
CA LEU A 165 16.18 -12.65 16.67
C LEU A 165 16.30 -13.38 18.00
N ASN A 166 16.05 -12.68 19.10
CA ASN A 166 15.84 -13.33 20.38
C ASN A 166 14.59 -14.20 20.29
N LYS A 167 14.77 -15.52 20.18
CA LYS A 167 13.69 -16.50 20.10
C LYS A 167 13.18 -16.94 21.48
N ASP A 168 13.64 -16.28 22.54
CA ASP A 168 13.17 -16.55 23.90
C ASP A 168 11.80 -15.93 24.10
N PHE A 169 10.79 -16.65 23.64
CA PHE A 169 9.37 -16.24 23.77
C PHE A 169 8.95 -16.05 25.23
N ALA A 170 9.65 -16.65 26.21
CA ALA A 170 9.35 -16.49 27.62
C ALA A 170 9.63 -15.08 28.14
N LYS A 171 10.45 -14.31 27.43
CA LYS A 171 10.75 -12.90 27.77
C LYS A 171 9.86 -11.89 27.06
N ARG A 172 9.01 -12.35 26.15
CA ARG A 172 8.06 -11.46 25.47
C ARG A 172 6.81 -11.31 26.31
N GLU A 173 6.36 -10.08 26.46
CA GLU A 173 5.17 -9.76 27.22
C GLU A 173 4.34 -8.69 26.50
N GLY A 174 3.02 -8.82 26.60
CA GLY A 174 2.09 -7.85 26.03
C GLY A 174 1.62 -8.20 24.63
N LEU A 175 0.70 -7.37 24.17
CA LEU A 175 0.14 -7.38 22.81
C LEU A 175 0.44 -6.04 22.17
N LEU A 176 0.80 -6.03 20.89
CA LEU A 176 1.15 -4.81 20.16
C LEU A 176 0.25 -4.63 18.93
N PHE A 177 -0.32 -3.45 18.78
CA PHE A 177 -0.95 -3.00 17.53
C PHE A 177 -0.18 -1.79 17.00
N VAL A 178 0.19 -1.84 15.73
CA VAL A 178 0.88 -0.73 15.05
C VAL A 178 0.08 -0.31 13.81
N GLY A 179 -0.33 0.98 13.74
CA GLY A 179 -1.06 1.47 12.58
C GLY A 179 -1.30 2.97 12.59
N GLY A 180 -1.46 3.57 11.41
CA GLY A 180 -1.88 4.98 11.28
C GLY A 180 -3.39 5.11 11.43
N PHE A 181 -3.86 5.90 12.40
CA PHE A 181 -5.30 6.00 12.73
C PHE A 181 -6.06 7.02 11.88
N ALA A 182 -5.39 7.69 10.94
CA ALA A 182 -6.07 8.36 9.83
C ALA A 182 -6.72 7.37 8.86
N HIS A 183 -6.33 6.08 8.92
CA HIS A 183 -6.94 5.00 8.14
C HIS A 183 -8.07 4.36 8.96
N PRO A 184 -9.36 4.53 8.55
CA PRO A 184 -10.51 4.10 9.34
C PRO A 184 -10.49 2.62 9.77
N PRO A 185 -10.06 1.65 8.92
CA PRO A 185 -9.98 0.26 9.33
C PRO A 185 -9.04 0.00 10.52
N ASN A 186 -7.96 0.77 10.67
CA ASN A 186 -7.06 0.63 11.81
C ASN A 186 -7.71 1.12 13.11
N ALA A 187 -8.44 2.23 13.03
CA ALA A 187 -9.18 2.76 14.18
C ALA A 187 -10.28 1.78 14.61
N ASP A 188 -11.08 1.29 13.67
CA ASP A 188 -12.14 0.31 13.91
C ASP A 188 -11.57 -0.98 14.53
N ALA A 189 -10.50 -1.52 13.98
CA ALA A 189 -9.85 -2.73 14.49
C ALA A 189 -9.37 -2.58 15.94
N VAL A 190 -8.76 -1.45 16.29
CA VAL A 190 -8.29 -1.19 17.66
C VAL A 190 -9.46 -1.05 18.63
N LEU A 191 -10.49 -0.29 18.25
CA LEU A 191 -11.69 -0.08 19.08
C LEU A 191 -12.40 -1.41 19.33
N TRP A 192 -12.62 -2.20 18.28
CA TRP A 192 -13.22 -3.53 18.40
C TRP A 192 -12.38 -4.46 19.29
N PHE A 193 -11.07 -4.54 19.04
CA PHE A 193 -10.20 -5.41 19.83
C PHE A 193 -10.18 -5.02 21.31
N ALA A 194 -10.07 -3.73 21.60
CA ALA A 194 -10.03 -3.21 22.98
C ALA A 194 -11.33 -3.43 23.73
N LYS A 195 -12.50 -3.34 23.04
CA LYS A 195 -13.83 -3.47 23.66
C LYS A 195 -14.30 -4.92 23.75
N GLU A 196 -14.06 -5.72 22.71
CA GLU A 196 -14.68 -7.04 22.54
C GLU A 196 -13.75 -8.22 22.80
N VAL A 197 -12.45 -8.05 22.58
CA VAL A 197 -11.46 -9.16 22.63
C VAL A 197 -10.55 -9.03 23.85
N PHE A 198 -9.93 -7.90 24.04
CA PHE A 198 -8.90 -7.71 25.07
C PHE A 198 -9.41 -7.96 26.49
N PRO A 199 -10.61 -7.61 26.93
CA PRO A 199 -11.14 -7.94 28.25
C PRO A 199 -11.15 -9.45 28.50
N LYS A 200 -11.55 -10.26 27.50
CA LYS A 200 -11.58 -11.73 27.60
C LYS A 200 -10.20 -12.35 27.74
N ILE A 201 -9.19 -11.72 27.09
CA ILE A 201 -7.78 -12.13 27.27
C ILE A 201 -7.31 -11.81 28.69
N ARG A 202 -7.65 -10.62 29.18
CA ARG A 202 -7.25 -10.14 30.53
C ARG A 202 -7.85 -10.97 31.66
N GLU A 203 -9.00 -11.59 31.46
CA GLU A 203 -9.58 -12.54 32.42
C GLU A 203 -8.72 -13.80 32.61
N GLN A 204 -7.97 -14.19 31.58
CA GLN A 204 -7.15 -15.40 31.57
C GLN A 204 -5.68 -15.14 31.88
N ILE A 205 -5.14 -14.04 31.35
CA ILE A 205 -3.72 -13.70 31.50
C ILE A 205 -3.51 -12.22 31.77
N LYS A 206 -2.57 -11.89 32.66
CA LYS A 206 -2.27 -10.49 32.99
C LYS A 206 -1.25 -9.94 31.99
N VAL A 207 -1.73 -9.35 30.90
CA VAL A 207 -0.91 -8.72 29.86
C VAL A 207 -1.34 -7.28 29.59
N ASN A 208 -0.46 -6.48 28.98
CA ASN A 208 -0.78 -5.15 28.50
C ASN A 208 -1.03 -5.18 26.98
N PHE A 209 -1.84 -4.23 26.50
CA PHE A 209 -2.09 -4.00 25.09
C PHE A 209 -1.56 -2.61 24.71
N TYR A 210 -0.52 -2.58 23.90
CA TYR A 210 0.15 -1.37 23.44
C TYR A 210 -0.42 -0.94 22.09
N ILE A 211 -0.87 0.30 22.00
CA ILE A 211 -1.44 0.92 20.79
C ILE A 211 -0.45 1.98 20.30
N VAL A 212 0.16 1.74 19.13
CA VAL A 212 1.20 2.58 18.56
C VAL A 212 0.79 3.07 17.17
N GLY A 213 1.01 4.35 16.90
CA GLY A 213 0.82 4.91 15.57
C GLY A 213 0.50 6.39 15.53
N SER A 214 0.44 6.93 14.33
CA SER A 214 0.16 8.33 14.08
C SER A 214 -1.33 8.65 14.07
N LYS A 215 -1.68 9.93 14.30
CA LYS A 215 -3.06 10.43 14.20
C LYS A 215 -4.05 9.73 15.13
N VAL A 216 -3.62 9.42 16.35
CA VAL A 216 -4.47 8.82 17.39
C VAL A 216 -5.68 9.72 17.65
N THR A 217 -6.89 9.14 17.56
CA THR A 217 -8.15 9.85 17.83
C THR A 217 -8.42 9.94 19.33
N ASP A 218 -9.28 10.86 19.74
CA ASP A 218 -9.65 11.00 21.16
C ASP A 218 -10.40 9.77 21.67
N GLU A 219 -11.15 9.08 20.81
CA GLU A 219 -11.81 7.82 21.17
C GLU A 219 -10.79 6.72 21.49
N ILE A 220 -9.70 6.61 20.71
CA ILE A 220 -8.63 5.65 20.99
C ILE A 220 -7.87 6.03 22.26
N LYS A 221 -7.57 7.33 22.49
CA LYS A 221 -6.94 7.80 23.74
C LYS A 221 -7.78 7.45 24.96
N ALA A 222 -9.12 7.55 24.85
CA ALA A 222 -10.04 7.23 25.94
C ALA A 222 -10.09 5.74 26.31
N LEU A 223 -9.48 4.85 25.50
CA LEU A 223 -9.35 3.44 25.85
C LEU A 223 -8.37 3.21 26.99
N GLU A 224 -7.36 4.07 27.16
CA GLU A 224 -6.41 3.98 28.27
C GLU A 224 -7.07 4.45 29.57
N GLN A 225 -7.23 3.54 30.52
CA GLN A 225 -7.82 3.81 31.83
C GLN A 225 -6.99 3.12 32.92
N PRO A 226 -6.98 3.68 34.15
CA PRO A 226 -6.21 3.08 35.23
C PRO A 226 -6.54 1.60 35.45
N GLY A 227 -5.54 0.76 35.37
CA GLY A 227 -5.64 -0.67 35.68
C GLY A 227 -6.24 -1.57 34.59
N ASN A 228 -6.72 -1.03 33.46
CA ASN A 228 -7.30 -1.85 32.39
C ASN A 228 -6.26 -2.52 31.47
N GLY A 229 -4.97 -2.15 31.61
CA GLY A 229 -3.87 -2.73 30.84
C GLY A 229 -3.76 -2.27 29.38
N ILE A 230 -4.51 -1.25 28.97
CA ILE A 230 -4.36 -0.61 27.66
C ILE A 230 -3.42 0.57 27.80
N ILE A 231 -2.43 0.68 26.90
CA ILE A 231 -1.43 1.74 26.88
C ILE A 231 -1.39 2.35 25.47
N VAL A 232 -1.77 3.62 25.36
CA VAL A 232 -1.78 4.34 24.10
C VAL A 232 -0.51 5.17 23.95
N LYS A 233 0.50 4.62 23.29
CA LYS A 233 1.80 5.29 23.10
C LYS A 233 1.77 6.39 22.03
N GLY A 234 0.86 6.30 21.09
CA GLY A 234 0.83 7.23 19.95
C GLY A 234 1.99 6.99 18.99
N PHE A 235 2.49 8.07 18.37
CA PHE A 235 3.63 7.99 17.47
C PHE A 235 4.93 7.82 18.29
N VAL A 236 5.72 6.83 17.93
CA VAL A 236 7.02 6.51 18.54
C VAL A 236 8.14 6.58 17.52
N SER A 237 9.39 6.65 17.96
CA SER A 237 10.57 6.56 17.09
C SER A 237 10.72 5.14 16.50
N GLU A 238 11.48 5.03 15.40
CA GLU A 238 11.79 3.70 14.83
C GLU A 238 12.54 2.81 15.80
N GLU A 239 13.40 3.38 16.65
CA GLU A 239 14.14 2.64 17.68
C GLU A 239 13.19 2.09 18.75
N GLU A 240 12.30 2.92 19.29
CA GLU A 240 11.27 2.50 20.25
C GLU A 240 10.32 1.46 19.64
N LEU A 241 9.96 1.63 18.37
CA LEU A 241 9.11 0.65 17.66
C LEU A 241 9.83 -0.70 17.55
N ALA A 242 11.13 -0.68 17.21
CA ALA A 242 11.93 -1.90 17.11
C ALA A 242 12.02 -2.62 18.46
N ASP A 243 12.12 -1.89 19.57
CA ASP A 243 12.14 -2.46 20.93
C ASP A 243 10.78 -3.06 21.32
N LEU A 244 9.68 -2.42 20.90
CA LEU A 244 8.32 -2.95 21.13
C LEU A 244 8.03 -4.25 20.36
N TYR A 245 8.75 -4.52 19.28
CA TYR A 245 8.65 -5.79 18.54
C TYR A 245 9.48 -6.93 19.14
N ARG A 246 10.41 -6.64 20.04
CA ARG A 246 11.29 -7.62 20.67
C ARG A 246 10.70 -8.22 21.93
#